data_ef871153d78fe5ce4ae2971a3a7f67c4
#
_entry.id   ef871153d78fe5ce4ae2971a3a7f67c4
#
_cell.length_a   1.000
_cell.length_b   1.000
_cell.length_c   1.000
_cell.angle_alpha   90.00
_cell.angle_beta   90.00
_cell.angle_gamma   90.00
#
_symmetry.space_group_name_H-M   'P 1'
#
loop_
_entity.id
_entity.type
_entity.pdbx_description
1 polymer ?
#
loop_
_entity_poly.entity_id
_entity_poly.type
_entity_poly.pdbx_seq_one_letter_code
_entity_poly.pdbx_strand_id
1 'polypeptide(L)'
;MAEETVHLPVTGMTCANCAMNIEKALGKVQGIHTAQVNFASEQAAVSFDPEEAPVGTLIDTIKDAGYGVATTTVDIPVTGMSCVNCAMNIEGALKRKVPGVVGASVNFANEKASVEFVPSLTSVDAIIKAIEVAGYGAVHPADVSDTEDAEWAARNAEIKNQTRKFTVG
;
A
#
# COMPACT_ATOMS: atom_id res chain seq x y z
N MET A 1 11.62 -18.26 13.94
CA MET A 1 12.93 -18.17 13.26
C MET A 1 12.75 -18.18 11.73
N ALA A 2 12.00 -17.25 11.21
CA ALA A 2 11.89 -17.07 9.77
C ALA A 2 12.60 -15.79 9.41
N GLU A 3 13.78 -15.90 8.84
CA GLU A 3 14.50 -14.76 8.30
C GLU A 3 13.96 -14.44 6.92
N GLU A 4 13.38 -13.28 6.77
CA GLU A 4 12.90 -12.79 5.49
C GLU A 4 13.75 -11.63 5.00
N THR A 5 14.07 -11.64 3.72
CA THR A 5 14.79 -10.53 3.08
C THR A 5 13.83 -9.77 2.18
N VAL A 6 13.74 -8.47 2.40
CA VAL A 6 12.89 -7.59 1.59
C VAL A 6 13.71 -6.49 0.95
N HIS A 7 13.28 -6.07 -0.22
CA HIS A 7 13.87 -4.94 -0.92
C HIS A 7 12.87 -3.78 -0.90
N LEU A 8 13.23 -2.74 -0.16
CA LEU A 8 12.38 -1.55 -0.03
C LEU A 8 12.90 -0.44 -0.92
N PRO A 9 12.08 0.10 -1.81
CA PRO A 9 12.47 1.29 -2.58
C PRO A 9 12.47 2.50 -1.65
N VAL A 10 13.64 3.11 -1.47
CA VAL A 10 13.83 4.26 -0.58
C VAL A 10 13.97 5.52 -1.42
N THR A 11 13.23 6.56 -1.05
CA THR A 11 13.26 7.86 -1.72
C THR A 11 13.88 8.92 -0.82
N GLY A 12 14.42 9.97 -1.43
CA GLY A 12 15.02 11.09 -0.71
C GLY A 12 16.49 10.94 -0.38
N MET A 13 17.14 9.89 -0.86
CA MET A 13 18.59 9.75 -0.72
C MET A 13 19.31 10.66 -1.72
N THR A 14 20.17 11.54 -1.21
CA THR A 14 20.94 12.48 -2.04
C THR A 14 22.43 12.16 -2.08
N CYS A 15 22.92 11.32 -1.17
CA CYS A 15 24.32 10.94 -1.08
C CYS A 15 24.51 9.60 -0.38
N ALA A 16 25.72 9.05 -0.46
CA ALA A 16 26.06 7.77 0.17
C ALA A 16 25.91 7.80 1.70
N ASN A 17 26.11 8.95 2.33
CA ASN A 17 25.89 9.11 3.77
C ASN A 17 24.44 8.87 4.18
N CYS A 18 23.50 9.21 3.32
CA CYS A 18 22.09 8.95 3.54
C CYS A 18 21.83 7.44 3.64
N ALA A 19 22.41 6.66 2.74
CA ALA A 19 22.33 5.20 2.79
C ALA A 19 22.88 4.64 4.10
N MET A 20 24.01 5.13 4.55
CA MET A 20 24.62 4.72 5.83
C MET A 20 23.74 5.08 7.03
N ASN A 21 23.08 6.22 6.99
CA ASN A 21 22.17 6.65 8.05
C ASN A 21 20.96 5.71 8.17
N ILE A 22 20.41 5.32 7.03
CA ILE A 22 19.28 4.37 6.96
C ILE A 22 19.73 2.99 7.50
N GLU A 23 20.89 2.50 7.08
CA GLU A 23 21.46 1.25 7.58
C GLU A 23 21.63 1.26 9.11
N LYS A 24 22.16 2.35 9.64
CA LYS A 24 22.34 2.53 11.09
C LYS A 24 20.99 2.60 11.83
N ALA A 25 20.01 3.27 11.25
CA ALA A 25 18.69 3.37 11.85
C ALA A 25 17.99 2.00 11.90
N LEU A 26 18.05 1.27 10.80
CA LEU A 26 17.51 -0.09 10.71
C LEU A 26 18.22 -1.06 11.64
N GLY A 27 19.55 -0.97 11.74
CA GLY A 27 20.33 -1.81 12.63
C GLY A 27 20.06 -1.64 14.12
N LYS A 28 19.37 -0.57 14.52
CA LYS A 28 18.94 -0.35 15.89
C LYS A 28 17.61 -1.04 16.23
N VAL A 29 16.88 -1.48 15.23
CA VAL A 29 15.60 -2.16 15.43
C VAL A 29 15.82 -3.60 15.77
N GLN A 30 15.20 -4.05 16.85
CA GLN A 30 15.25 -5.47 17.23
C GLN A 30 14.54 -6.30 16.17
N GLY A 31 15.11 -7.46 15.86
CA GLY A 31 14.59 -8.34 14.83
C GLY A 31 15.21 -8.15 13.45
N ILE A 32 16.04 -7.14 13.27
CA ILE A 32 16.79 -6.94 12.02
C ILE A 32 18.16 -7.58 12.13
N HIS A 33 18.44 -8.49 11.21
CA HIS A 33 19.74 -9.19 11.16
C HIS A 33 20.75 -8.43 10.31
N THR A 34 20.32 -8.00 9.12
CA THR A 34 21.18 -7.27 8.19
C THR A 34 20.38 -6.18 7.49
N ALA A 35 20.99 -5.03 7.32
CA ALA A 35 20.42 -3.94 6.55
C ALA A 35 21.50 -3.40 5.62
N GLN A 36 21.25 -3.46 4.33
CA GLN A 36 22.14 -2.91 3.30
C GLN A 36 21.35 -1.98 2.41
N VAL A 37 21.83 -0.76 2.26
CA VAL A 37 21.18 0.23 1.41
C VAL A 37 22.09 0.51 0.22
N ASN A 38 21.53 0.35 -0.97
CA ASN A 38 22.22 0.66 -2.21
C ASN A 38 21.75 2.04 -2.70
N PHE A 39 22.65 2.99 -2.66
CA PHE A 39 22.38 4.36 -3.11
C PHE A 39 22.13 4.42 -4.65
N ALA A 40 22.84 3.61 -5.42
CA ALA A 40 22.74 3.63 -6.87
C ALA A 40 21.39 3.12 -7.37
N SER A 41 20.85 2.08 -6.74
CA SER A 41 19.54 1.50 -7.09
C SER A 41 18.39 2.08 -6.26
N GLU A 42 18.70 2.90 -5.26
CA GLU A 42 17.73 3.48 -4.32
C GLU A 42 16.88 2.41 -3.62
N GLN A 43 17.53 1.29 -3.26
CA GLN A 43 16.87 0.17 -2.60
C GLN A 43 17.58 -0.20 -1.30
N ALA A 44 16.78 -0.52 -0.30
CA ALA A 44 17.27 -1.08 0.96
C ALA A 44 16.95 -2.57 1.01
N ALA A 45 17.97 -3.40 1.09
CA ALA A 45 17.83 -4.83 1.32
C ALA A 45 17.94 -5.09 2.82
N VAL A 46 16.85 -5.54 3.42
CA VAL A 46 16.77 -5.77 4.86
C VAL A 46 16.42 -7.22 5.14
N SER A 47 17.27 -7.88 5.93
CA SER A 47 17.01 -9.22 6.42
C SER A 47 16.52 -9.10 7.87
N PHE A 48 15.34 -9.61 8.13
CA PHE A 48 14.67 -9.40 9.43
C PHE A 48 13.78 -10.60 9.79
N ASP A 49 13.37 -10.64 11.04
CA ASP A 49 12.39 -11.59 11.53
C ASP A 49 11.03 -10.92 11.57
N PRO A 50 10.05 -11.39 10.76
CA PRO A 50 8.73 -10.76 10.71
C PRO A 50 7.92 -10.87 12.01
N GLU A 51 8.29 -11.77 12.91
CA GLU A 51 7.65 -11.89 14.22
C GLU A 51 8.11 -10.80 15.19
N GLU A 52 9.39 -10.41 15.12
CA GLU A 52 9.96 -9.38 15.99
C GLU A 52 9.86 -7.98 15.37
N ALA A 53 10.06 -7.87 14.05
CA ALA A 53 10.06 -6.59 13.34
C ALA A 53 9.14 -6.69 12.12
N PRO A 54 7.87 -6.33 12.25
CA PRO A 54 6.99 -6.29 11.08
C PRO A 54 7.45 -5.24 10.06
N VAL A 55 7.12 -5.46 8.79
CA VAL A 55 7.53 -4.57 7.68
C VAL A 55 7.13 -3.12 7.93
N GLY A 56 6.00 -2.89 8.59
CA GLY A 56 5.56 -1.55 8.98
C GLY A 56 6.59 -0.82 9.84
N THR A 57 7.24 -1.53 10.76
CA THR A 57 8.30 -0.96 11.61
C THR A 57 9.52 -0.54 10.79
N LEU A 58 9.88 -1.32 9.77
CA LEU A 58 10.98 -0.97 8.85
C LEU A 58 10.68 0.34 8.11
N ILE A 59 9.47 0.45 7.59
CA ILE A 59 9.02 1.63 6.86
C ILE A 59 8.99 2.85 7.78
N ASP A 60 8.44 2.71 8.99
CA ASP A 60 8.39 3.78 9.97
C ASP A 60 9.79 4.24 10.39
N THR A 61 10.72 3.30 10.56
CA THR A 61 12.12 3.60 10.89
C THR A 61 12.79 4.41 9.78
N ILE A 62 12.55 4.07 8.53
CA ILE A 62 13.06 4.82 7.38
C ILE A 62 12.47 6.22 7.34
N LYS A 63 11.17 6.36 7.60
CA LYS A 63 10.50 7.66 7.66
C LYS A 63 11.01 8.51 8.82
N ASP A 64 11.23 7.92 9.98
CA ASP A 64 11.78 8.60 11.16
C ASP A 64 13.22 9.10 10.93
N ALA A 65 13.98 8.37 10.10
CA ALA A 65 15.32 8.79 9.70
C ALA A 65 15.31 9.97 8.72
N GLY A 66 14.14 10.40 8.25
CA GLY A 66 13.98 11.53 7.34
C GLY A 66 13.91 11.15 5.85
N TYR A 67 13.73 9.87 5.56
CA TYR A 67 13.63 9.36 4.19
C TYR A 67 12.25 8.79 3.92
N GLY A 68 11.92 8.58 2.65
CA GLY A 68 10.65 8.01 2.24
C GLY A 68 10.81 6.61 1.66
N VAL A 69 9.71 5.86 1.69
CA VAL A 69 9.61 4.59 0.98
C VAL A 69 8.59 4.78 -0.13
N ALA A 70 8.93 4.37 -1.34
CA ALA A 70 8.02 4.46 -2.47
C ALA A 70 6.86 3.48 -2.27
N THR A 71 5.65 4.01 -2.18
CA THR A 71 4.43 3.24 -1.98
C THR A 71 3.47 3.48 -3.13
N THR A 72 2.58 2.53 -3.35
CA THR A 72 1.53 2.62 -4.35
C THR A 72 0.19 2.51 -3.63
N THR A 73 -0.76 3.35 -3.99
CA THR A 73 -2.12 3.27 -3.48
C THR A 73 -3.02 2.67 -4.56
N VAL A 74 -3.83 1.70 -4.17
CA VAL A 74 -4.82 1.07 -5.05
C VAL A 74 -6.19 1.11 -4.39
N ASP A 75 -7.21 1.42 -5.19
CA ASP A 75 -8.59 1.36 -4.75
C ASP A 75 -9.22 0.05 -5.22
N ILE A 76 -9.61 -0.78 -4.28
CA ILE A 76 -10.18 -2.10 -4.55
C ILE A 76 -11.66 -2.06 -4.19
N PRO A 77 -12.57 -2.33 -5.14
CA PRO A 77 -13.98 -2.49 -4.82
C PRO A 77 -14.18 -3.69 -3.92
N VAL A 78 -14.85 -3.49 -2.79
CA VAL A 78 -15.15 -4.53 -1.81
C VAL A 78 -16.65 -4.73 -1.71
N THR A 79 -17.09 -5.97 -1.80
CA THR A 79 -18.50 -6.33 -1.71
C THR A 79 -18.78 -7.10 -0.43
N GLY A 80 -20.03 -7.08 0.01
CA GLY A 80 -20.45 -7.81 1.21
C GLY A 80 -20.30 -7.05 2.52
N MET A 81 -19.97 -5.76 2.45
CA MET A 81 -19.96 -4.90 3.63
C MET A 81 -21.39 -4.47 3.98
N SER A 82 -21.82 -4.81 5.19
CA SER A 82 -23.17 -4.44 5.66
C SER A 82 -23.14 -3.37 6.75
N CYS A 83 -21.96 -3.08 7.32
CA CYS A 83 -21.83 -2.12 8.41
C CYS A 83 -20.41 -1.57 8.52
N VAL A 84 -20.23 -0.51 9.29
CA VAL A 84 -18.94 0.14 9.53
C VAL A 84 -17.93 -0.83 10.17
N ASN A 85 -18.40 -1.75 11.01
CA ASN A 85 -17.55 -2.75 11.64
C ASN A 85 -16.87 -3.67 10.60
N CYS A 86 -17.56 -3.95 9.50
CA CYS A 86 -17.01 -4.74 8.39
C CYS A 86 -15.81 -4.02 7.77
N ALA A 87 -15.92 -2.72 7.55
CA ALA A 87 -14.83 -1.90 7.05
C ALA A 87 -13.62 -1.94 7.98
N MET A 88 -13.83 -1.80 9.28
CA MET A 88 -12.78 -1.87 10.30
C MET A 88 -12.10 -3.24 10.34
N ASN A 89 -12.89 -4.32 10.17
CA ASN A 89 -12.35 -5.67 10.11
C ASN A 89 -11.45 -5.88 8.91
N ILE A 90 -11.83 -5.36 7.75
CA ILE A 90 -11.03 -5.43 6.52
C ILE A 90 -9.72 -4.65 6.71
N GLU A 91 -9.78 -3.43 7.23
CA GLU A 91 -8.58 -2.64 7.51
C GLU A 91 -7.62 -3.37 8.46
N GLY A 92 -8.15 -3.93 9.54
CA GLY A 92 -7.37 -4.70 10.49
C GLY A 92 -6.76 -5.95 9.89
N ALA A 93 -7.51 -6.67 9.04
CA ALA A 93 -7.02 -7.85 8.35
C ALA A 93 -5.88 -7.51 7.37
N LEU A 94 -6.04 -6.44 6.61
CA LEU A 94 -5.02 -6.00 5.65
C LEU A 94 -3.71 -5.61 6.35
N LYS A 95 -3.81 -4.87 7.44
CA LYS A 95 -2.63 -4.42 8.19
C LYS A 95 -1.89 -5.57 8.89
N ARG A 96 -2.61 -6.60 9.33
CA ARG A 96 -2.03 -7.72 10.08
C ARG A 96 -1.57 -8.88 9.20
N LYS A 97 -2.34 -9.21 8.16
CA LYS A 97 -2.13 -10.43 7.37
C LYS A 97 -1.29 -10.21 6.12
N VAL A 98 -1.24 -8.99 5.59
CA VAL A 98 -0.51 -8.70 4.36
C VAL A 98 0.74 -7.90 4.70
N PRO A 99 1.93 -8.52 4.60
CA PRO A 99 3.18 -7.79 4.76
C PRO A 99 3.34 -6.82 3.59
N GLY A 100 3.87 -5.65 3.87
CA GLY A 100 4.06 -4.60 2.85
C GLY A 100 2.91 -3.60 2.74
N VAL A 101 1.79 -3.81 3.42
CA VAL A 101 0.71 -2.82 3.52
C VAL A 101 1.11 -1.76 4.54
N VAL A 102 1.25 -0.53 4.07
CA VAL A 102 1.60 0.63 4.90
C VAL A 102 0.36 1.23 5.56
N GLY A 103 -0.72 1.32 4.79
CA GLY A 103 -1.97 1.85 5.26
C GLY A 103 -3.13 1.24 4.50
N ALA A 104 -4.27 1.12 5.18
CA ALA A 104 -5.50 0.68 4.57
C ALA A 104 -6.64 1.53 5.11
N SER A 105 -7.47 2.01 4.22
CA SER A 105 -8.66 2.78 4.56
C SER A 105 -9.83 2.23 3.76
N VAL A 106 -10.86 1.79 4.45
CA VAL A 106 -12.05 1.24 3.79
C VAL A 106 -13.19 2.23 3.94
N ASN A 107 -13.77 2.62 2.83
CA ASN A 107 -14.93 3.49 2.80
C ASN A 107 -16.18 2.65 2.57
N PHE A 108 -17.00 2.56 3.59
CA PHE A 108 -18.26 1.83 3.57
C PHE A 108 -19.27 2.43 2.59
N ALA A 109 -19.30 3.75 2.48
CA ALA A 109 -20.26 4.45 1.63
C ALA A 109 -20.02 4.19 0.13
N ASN A 110 -18.74 4.12 -0.27
CA ASN A 110 -18.34 3.87 -1.64
C ASN A 110 -18.03 2.40 -1.94
N GLU A 111 -18.07 1.56 -0.91
CA GLU A 111 -17.69 0.15 -1.00
C GLU A 111 -16.31 -0.06 -1.65
N LYS A 112 -15.35 0.80 -1.30
CA LYS A 112 -13.98 0.76 -1.81
C LYS A 112 -12.97 0.73 -0.66
N ALA A 113 -11.94 -0.05 -0.85
CA ALA A 113 -10.79 -0.10 0.05
C ALA A 113 -9.62 0.58 -0.64
N SER A 114 -9.13 1.68 -0.06
CA SER A 114 -7.90 2.32 -0.50
C SER A 114 -6.74 1.74 0.29
N VAL A 115 -5.86 1.03 -0.38
CA VAL A 115 -4.73 0.33 0.26
C VAL A 115 -3.44 0.90 -0.25
N GLU A 116 -2.63 1.40 0.67
CA GLU A 116 -1.27 1.85 0.39
C GLU A 116 -0.31 0.71 0.74
N PHE A 117 0.48 0.29 -0.22
CA PHE A 117 1.40 -0.83 -0.07
C PHE A 117 2.69 -0.61 -0.85
N VAL A 118 3.71 -1.39 -0.49
CA VAL A 118 4.98 -1.40 -1.22
C VAL A 118 4.91 -2.47 -2.31
N PRO A 119 4.98 -2.10 -3.59
CA PRO A 119 4.78 -3.06 -4.69
C PRO A 119 5.87 -4.14 -4.78
N SER A 120 7.02 -3.91 -4.17
CA SER A 120 8.08 -4.93 -4.10
C SER A 120 7.82 -6.01 -3.04
N LEU A 121 6.94 -5.76 -2.08
CA LEU A 121 6.66 -6.67 -0.96
C LEU A 121 5.35 -7.43 -1.11
N THR A 122 4.36 -6.80 -1.71
CA THR A 122 3.05 -7.42 -1.88
C THR A 122 2.45 -7.03 -3.23
N SER A 123 1.43 -7.76 -3.62
CA SER A 123 0.72 -7.51 -4.87
C SER A 123 -0.76 -7.25 -4.58
N VAL A 124 -1.46 -6.71 -5.57
CA VAL A 124 -2.90 -6.48 -5.48
C VAL A 124 -3.64 -7.79 -5.25
N ASP A 125 -3.18 -8.88 -5.87
CA ASP A 125 -3.77 -10.21 -5.70
C ASP A 125 -3.68 -10.71 -4.25
N ALA A 126 -2.56 -10.44 -3.57
CA ALA A 126 -2.38 -10.80 -2.16
C ALA A 126 -3.33 -10.02 -1.26
N ILE A 127 -3.56 -8.76 -1.57
CA ILE A 127 -4.50 -7.88 -0.86
C ILE A 127 -5.94 -8.40 -1.04
N ILE A 128 -6.31 -8.73 -2.27
CA ILE A 128 -7.63 -9.29 -2.60
C ILE A 128 -7.86 -10.60 -1.84
N LYS A 129 -6.87 -11.50 -1.85
CA LYS A 129 -6.93 -12.74 -1.10
C LYS A 129 -7.15 -12.52 0.40
N ALA A 130 -6.49 -11.54 0.97
CA ALA A 130 -6.66 -11.22 2.39
C ALA A 130 -8.08 -10.74 2.70
N ILE A 131 -8.68 -9.96 1.79
CA ILE A 131 -10.08 -9.52 1.91
C ILE A 131 -11.02 -10.71 1.80
N GLU A 132 -10.79 -11.61 0.87
CA GLU A 132 -11.60 -12.83 0.68
C GLU A 132 -11.52 -13.75 1.91
N VAL A 133 -10.33 -13.93 2.47
CA VAL A 133 -10.13 -14.73 3.69
C VAL A 133 -10.83 -14.10 4.88
N ALA A 134 -10.97 -12.79 4.91
CA ALA A 134 -11.74 -12.09 5.95
C ALA A 134 -13.26 -12.28 5.82
N GLY A 135 -13.73 -12.88 4.71
CA GLY A 135 -15.13 -13.17 4.47
C GLY A 135 -15.87 -12.16 3.59
N TYR A 136 -15.13 -11.32 2.88
CA TYR A 136 -15.69 -10.29 2.00
C TYR A 136 -15.28 -10.54 0.56
N GLY A 137 -16.05 -9.99 -0.38
CA GLY A 137 -15.70 -10.05 -1.79
C GLY A 137 -14.84 -8.86 -2.20
N ALA A 138 -13.86 -9.10 -3.03
CA ALA A 138 -13.03 -8.05 -3.62
C ALA A 138 -12.88 -8.29 -5.11
N VAL A 139 -12.92 -7.22 -5.88
CA VAL A 139 -12.77 -7.28 -7.34
C VAL A 139 -11.42 -6.68 -7.71
N HIS A 140 -10.70 -7.35 -8.60
CA HIS A 140 -9.42 -6.86 -9.07
C HIS A 140 -9.62 -5.53 -9.82
N PRO A 141 -8.85 -4.47 -9.51
CA PRO A 141 -9.03 -3.18 -10.18
C PRO A 141 -8.83 -3.23 -11.69
N ALA A 142 -8.06 -4.18 -12.19
CA ALA A 142 -7.91 -4.39 -13.63
C ALA A 142 -9.18 -4.93 -14.29
N ASP A 143 -9.99 -5.70 -13.57
CA ASP A 143 -11.27 -6.23 -14.06
C ASP A 143 -12.37 -5.16 -14.05
N VAL A 144 -12.24 -4.17 -13.17
CA VAL A 144 -13.17 -3.05 -13.06
C VAL A 144 -12.88 -1.98 -14.10
N SER A 145 -11.63 -1.85 -14.54
CA SER A 145 -11.22 -0.81 -15.47
C SER A 145 -11.86 -0.92 -16.85
N ASP A 146 -12.33 -2.12 -17.24
CA ASP A 146 -12.97 -2.31 -18.55
C ASP A 146 -14.45 -1.87 -18.58
N THR A 147 -15.13 -1.85 -17.43
CA THR A 147 -16.57 -1.53 -17.38
C THR A 147 -16.92 -0.28 -16.59
N GLU A 148 -16.34 -0.10 -15.41
CA GLU A 148 -16.66 1.06 -14.56
C GLU A 148 -15.94 2.35 -14.97
N ASP A 149 -14.69 2.25 -15.44
CA ASP A 149 -13.97 3.43 -15.94
C ASP A 149 -14.63 3.97 -17.21
N ALA A 150 -15.17 3.10 -18.07
CA ALA A 150 -15.93 3.53 -19.24
C ALA A 150 -17.25 4.18 -18.82
N GLU A 151 -17.97 3.64 -17.85
CA GLU A 151 -19.20 4.23 -17.33
C GLU A 151 -18.94 5.54 -16.58
N TRP A 152 -17.88 5.57 -15.78
CA TRP A 152 -17.50 6.77 -15.02
C TRP A 152 -17.02 7.89 -15.96
N ALA A 153 -16.23 7.55 -16.98
CA ALA A 153 -15.77 8.48 -18.00
C ALA A 153 -16.96 9.00 -18.85
N ALA A 154 -17.90 8.11 -19.18
CA ALA A 154 -19.12 8.49 -19.91
C ALA A 154 -20.02 9.44 -19.09
N ARG A 155 -20.19 9.16 -17.78
CA ARG A 155 -20.93 10.03 -16.87
C ARG A 155 -20.28 11.40 -16.71
N ASN A 156 -18.96 11.45 -16.57
CA ASN A 156 -18.22 12.70 -16.44
C ASN A 156 -18.20 13.49 -17.75
N ALA A 157 -18.14 12.82 -18.90
CA ALA A 157 -18.23 13.46 -20.19
C ALA A 157 -19.63 14.07 -20.41
N GLU A 158 -20.67 13.38 -19.97
CA GLU A 158 -22.06 13.86 -20.05
C GLU A 158 -22.27 15.06 -19.13
N ILE A 159 -21.77 15.03 -17.91
CA ILE A 159 -21.82 16.18 -16.98
C ILE A 159 -21.07 17.38 -17.55
N LYS A 160 -19.90 17.17 -18.14
CA LYS A 160 -19.14 18.25 -18.80
C LYS A 160 -19.87 18.83 -20.01
N ASN A 161 -20.56 18.00 -20.78
CA ASN A 161 -21.34 18.44 -21.90
C ASN A 161 -22.58 19.25 -21.48
N GLN A 162 -23.25 18.84 -20.42
CA GLN A 162 -24.36 19.58 -19.83
C GLN A 162 -23.93 20.94 -19.27
N THR A 163 -22.76 20.96 -18.60
CA THR A 163 -22.19 22.20 -18.08
C THR A 163 -21.76 23.16 -19.19
N ARG A 164 -21.31 22.64 -20.34
CA ARG A 164 -20.98 23.44 -21.50
C ARG A 164 -22.23 24.05 -22.18
N LYS A 165 -23.33 23.31 -22.22
CA LYS A 165 -24.61 23.82 -22.76
C LYS A 165 -25.23 24.92 -21.88
N PHE A 166 -24.97 24.89 -20.58
CA PHE A 166 -25.43 25.90 -19.64
C PHE A 166 -24.65 27.21 -19.71
N THR A 167 -23.38 27.16 -20.13
CA THR A 167 -22.51 28.35 -20.17
C THR A 167 -22.62 29.14 -21.46
N VAL A 168 -23.31 28.64 -22.48
CA VAL A 168 -23.48 29.27 -23.82
C VAL A 168 -24.86 29.83 -24.00
N GLY A 169 -25.68 29.93 -22.94
CA GLY A 169 -27.02 30.54 -22.99
C GLY A 169 -27.03 32.00 -22.63
#